data_1f91fc1531e5dccb59e6ee29d1a58ccf
#
_entry.id   1f91fc1531e5dccb59e6ee29d1a58ccf
#
_cell.length_a   1.000
_cell.length_b   1.000
_cell.length_c   1.000
_cell.angle_alpha   90.00
_cell.angle_beta   90.00
_cell.angle_gamma   90.00
#
_symmetry.space_group_name_H-M   'P 1'
#
loop_
_entity.id
_entity.type
_entity.pdbx_description
1 polymer ?
#
loop_
_entity_poly.entity_id
_entity_poly.type
_entity_poly.pdbx_seq_one_letter_code
_entity_poly.pdbx_strand_id
1 'polypeptide(L)'
;DRYELREVFDAYMRFGGMPGIADVGLDQEKALVLLDGIYSTVIVRDILEREKRRGQRQITDPILLRKIILFLADNIGSNVSVSSIGNTLVNEGLQKKKKRKGVPSAHTVQAYVNALLESYFYYDIKRFDIKGKEYLRTLGKYYIVDIGLRNYLLGFRNRDSGHAIENVVYFELLRRGYDVAIGKVDNAEVDF
;
A
#
# COMPACT_ATOMS: atom_id res chain seq x y z
N ASP A 1 21.23 15.09 -22.16
CA ASP A 1 20.72 14.36 -20.97
C ASP A 1 21.91 13.81 -20.20
N ARG A 2 21.92 14.00 -18.86
CA ARG A 2 23.04 13.63 -17.99
C ARG A 2 23.01 12.19 -17.51
N TYR A 3 21.90 11.48 -17.72
CA TYR A 3 21.67 10.12 -17.21
C TYR A 3 21.05 9.26 -18.28
N GLU A 4 21.42 7.99 -18.31
CA GLU A 4 20.75 6.99 -19.13
C GLU A 4 19.37 6.69 -18.54
N LEU A 5 18.37 6.44 -19.40
CA LEU A 5 16.99 6.16 -18.99
C LEU A 5 16.91 4.99 -17.97
N ARG A 6 17.78 3.99 -18.16
CA ARG A 6 17.87 2.84 -17.27
C ARG A 6 18.32 3.22 -15.86
N GLU A 7 19.33 4.08 -15.74
CA GLU A 7 19.82 4.56 -14.45
C GLU A 7 18.73 5.35 -13.70
N VAL A 8 17.99 6.20 -14.42
CA VAL A 8 16.86 6.94 -13.85
C VAL A 8 15.76 6.00 -13.38
N PHE A 9 15.43 4.97 -14.17
CA PHE A 9 14.43 3.97 -13.80
C PHE A 9 14.87 3.15 -12.57
N ASP A 10 16.11 2.69 -12.54
CA ASP A 10 16.67 1.93 -11.41
C ASP A 10 16.66 2.78 -10.11
N ALA A 11 17.00 4.06 -10.22
CA ALA A 11 16.92 5.01 -9.11
C ALA A 11 15.46 5.22 -8.64
N TYR A 12 14.52 5.37 -9.57
CA TYR A 12 13.09 5.47 -9.26
C TYR A 12 12.56 4.20 -8.56
N MET A 13 12.91 3.02 -9.07
CA MET A 13 12.53 1.74 -8.46
C MET A 13 13.10 1.57 -7.05
N ARG A 14 14.21 2.23 -6.74
CA ARG A 14 14.86 2.15 -5.43
C ARG A 14 14.35 3.20 -4.46
N PHE A 15 14.28 4.45 -4.87
CA PHE A 15 14.05 5.60 -4.01
C PHE A 15 12.64 6.18 -4.14
N GLY A 16 11.89 5.78 -5.18
CA GLY A 16 10.58 6.35 -5.49
C GLY A 16 10.66 7.66 -6.25
N GLY A 17 9.49 8.29 -6.40
CA GLY A 17 9.28 9.53 -7.14
C GLY A 17 8.82 10.71 -6.28
N MET A 18 8.96 10.64 -4.96
CA MET A 18 8.64 11.79 -4.11
C MET A 18 9.55 12.98 -4.46
N PRO A 19 8.99 14.20 -4.64
CA PRO A 19 9.76 15.36 -5.18
C PRO A 19 11.08 15.62 -4.46
N GLY A 20 11.11 15.52 -3.13
CA GLY A 20 12.30 15.72 -2.32
C GLY A 20 13.43 14.71 -2.54
N ILE A 21 13.15 13.57 -3.19
CA ILE A 21 14.17 12.54 -3.48
C ILE A 21 15.21 13.10 -4.47
N ALA A 22 14.78 13.85 -5.47
CA ALA A 22 15.70 14.49 -6.42
C ALA A 22 16.61 15.52 -5.73
N ASP A 23 16.08 16.23 -4.75
CA ASP A 23 16.80 17.29 -4.01
C ASP A 23 17.90 16.71 -3.12
N VAL A 24 17.74 15.50 -2.61
CA VAL A 24 18.75 14.81 -1.79
C VAL A 24 19.83 14.09 -2.62
N GLY A 25 19.78 14.19 -3.96
CA GLY A 25 20.81 13.70 -4.88
C GLY A 25 20.91 12.18 -4.95
N LEU A 26 19.81 11.46 -4.71
CA LEU A 26 19.73 9.98 -4.69
C LEU A 26 20.65 9.34 -3.64
N ASP A 27 21.03 10.09 -2.62
CA ASP A 27 21.77 9.58 -1.46
C ASP A 27 20.83 8.70 -0.60
N GLN A 28 21.24 7.46 -0.35
CA GLN A 28 20.38 6.48 0.31
C GLN A 28 20.03 6.88 1.75
N GLU A 29 20.97 7.41 2.51
CA GLU A 29 20.73 7.76 3.91
C GLU A 29 19.78 8.96 4.00
N LYS A 30 20.00 9.98 3.17
CA LYS A 30 19.12 11.15 3.11
C LYS A 30 17.73 10.80 2.58
N ALA A 31 17.65 9.92 1.58
CA ALA A 31 16.37 9.43 1.05
C ALA A 31 15.57 8.70 2.14
N LEU A 32 16.20 7.83 2.94
CA LEU A 32 15.54 7.15 4.04
C LEU A 32 15.03 8.12 5.13
N VAL A 33 15.81 9.15 5.48
CA VAL A 33 15.38 10.19 6.42
C VAL A 33 14.18 10.97 5.90
N LEU A 34 14.19 11.32 4.61
CA LEU A 34 13.05 12.01 3.97
C LEU A 34 11.79 11.14 3.98
N LEU A 35 11.91 9.87 3.59
CA LEU A 35 10.80 8.92 3.54
C LEU A 35 10.26 8.62 4.94
N ASP A 36 11.11 8.53 5.96
CA ASP A 36 10.71 8.44 7.37
C ASP A 36 9.89 9.65 7.81
N GLY A 37 10.36 10.85 7.46
CA GLY A 37 9.63 12.09 7.74
C GLY A 37 8.25 12.13 7.09
N ILE A 38 8.13 11.73 5.82
CA ILE A 38 6.85 11.63 5.11
C ILE A 38 5.95 10.59 5.80
N TYR A 39 6.47 9.40 6.05
CA TYR A 39 5.71 8.33 6.69
C TYR A 39 5.19 8.73 8.08
N SER A 40 6.07 9.24 8.94
CA SER A 40 5.75 9.53 10.33
C SER A 40 4.83 10.73 10.50
N THR A 41 5.07 11.81 9.74
CA THR A 41 4.33 13.06 9.89
C THR A 41 3.08 13.12 9.03
N VAL A 42 3.20 12.82 7.74
CA VAL A 42 2.07 12.96 6.81
C VAL A 42 1.10 11.78 6.96
N ILE A 43 1.62 10.55 7.06
CA ILE A 43 0.78 9.36 7.03
C ILE A 43 0.25 9.03 8.42
N VAL A 44 1.14 8.71 9.36
CA VAL A 44 0.71 8.21 10.67
C VAL A 44 0.03 9.30 11.49
N ARG A 45 0.67 10.45 11.62
CA ARG A 45 0.13 11.55 12.43
C ARG A 45 -1.15 12.11 11.84
N ASP A 46 -1.18 12.40 10.54
CA ASP A 46 -2.35 13.03 9.91
C ASP A 46 -3.56 12.10 9.89
N ILE A 47 -3.39 10.79 9.68
CA ILE A 47 -4.48 9.83 9.79
C ILE A 47 -5.06 9.83 11.20
N LEU A 48 -4.22 9.69 12.23
CA LEU A 48 -4.67 9.63 13.62
C LEU A 48 -5.33 10.94 14.07
N GLU A 49 -4.78 12.10 13.69
CA GLU A 49 -5.35 13.41 14.04
C GLU A 49 -6.66 13.69 13.29
N ARG A 50 -6.76 13.27 12.02
CA ARG A 50 -8.00 13.41 11.22
C ARG A 50 -9.13 12.61 11.83
N GLU A 51 -8.88 11.36 12.20
CA GLU A 51 -9.87 10.50 12.84
C GLU A 51 -10.30 11.03 14.21
N LYS A 52 -9.35 11.55 14.99
CA LYS A 52 -9.65 12.21 16.27
C LYS A 52 -10.56 13.44 16.08
N ARG A 53 -10.28 14.27 15.07
CA ARG A 53 -11.10 15.48 14.76
C ARG A 53 -12.50 15.12 14.26
N ARG A 54 -12.66 14.04 13.52
CA ARG A 54 -13.97 13.56 13.07
C ARG A 54 -14.82 12.93 14.17
N GLY A 55 -14.29 12.81 15.40
CA GLY A 55 -14.96 12.13 16.50
C GLY A 55 -15.11 10.62 16.30
N GLN A 56 -14.54 10.08 15.24
CA GLN A 56 -14.53 8.66 14.93
C GLN A 56 -13.39 8.02 15.74
N ARG A 57 -13.75 7.33 16.82
CA ARG A 57 -12.79 6.63 17.68
C ARG A 57 -12.37 5.26 17.12
N GLN A 58 -12.50 5.03 15.82
CA GLN A 58 -12.24 3.71 15.22
C GLN A 58 -10.75 3.45 14.99
N ILE A 59 -9.95 4.51 14.75
CA ILE A 59 -8.52 4.40 14.50
C ILE A 59 -7.78 5.10 15.64
N THR A 60 -7.43 4.32 16.65
CA THR A 60 -6.78 4.83 17.88
C THR A 60 -5.47 4.11 18.19
N ASP A 61 -5.21 2.97 17.54
CA ASP A 61 -4.01 2.16 17.79
C ASP A 61 -2.97 2.35 16.66
N PRO A 62 -1.91 3.13 16.90
CA PRO A 62 -0.86 3.36 15.90
C PRO A 62 -0.05 2.09 15.60
N ILE A 63 0.00 1.12 16.53
CA ILE A 63 0.68 -0.15 16.31
C ILE A 63 -0.11 -0.99 15.32
N LEU A 64 -1.44 -1.07 15.47
CA LEU A 64 -2.31 -1.77 14.53
C LEU A 64 -2.26 -1.11 13.15
N LEU A 65 -2.29 0.24 13.09
CA LEU A 65 -2.17 0.98 11.84
C LEU A 65 -0.86 0.61 11.12
N ARG A 66 0.27 0.66 11.82
CA ARG A 66 1.58 0.29 11.26
C ARG A 66 1.59 -1.14 10.72
N LYS A 67 1.00 -2.08 11.43
CA LYS A 67 0.95 -3.50 11.02
C LYS A 67 0.14 -3.70 9.75
N ILE A 68 -1.00 -3.02 9.63
CA ILE A 68 -1.82 -3.06 8.41
C ILE A 68 -1.06 -2.42 7.25
N ILE A 69 -0.37 -1.31 7.48
CA ILE A 69 0.49 -0.67 6.47
C ILE A 69 1.56 -1.65 5.96
N LEU A 70 2.29 -2.31 6.87
CA LEU A 70 3.34 -3.27 6.49
C LEU A 70 2.77 -4.47 5.74
N PHE A 71 1.61 -5.00 6.18
CA PHE A 71 0.96 -6.10 5.50
C PHE A 71 0.58 -5.72 4.06
N LEU A 72 -0.04 -4.55 3.86
CA LEU A 72 -0.42 -4.09 2.53
C LEU A 72 0.81 -3.81 1.65
N ALA A 73 1.88 -3.24 2.22
CA ALA A 73 3.14 -3.01 1.49
C ALA A 73 3.80 -4.32 1.01
N ASP A 74 3.71 -5.38 1.82
CA ASP A 74 4.26 -6.70 1.48
C ASP A 74 3.40 -7.45 0.45
N ASN A 75 2.12 -7.07 0.30
CA ASN A 75 1.14 -7.72 -0.56
C ASN A 75 0.60 -6.80 -1.68
N ILE A 76 1.37 -5.79 -2.10
CA ILE A 76 0.96 -4.95 -3.26
C ILE A 76 0.74 -5.81 -4.49
N GLY A 77 -0.25 -5.50 -5.32
CA GLY A 77 -0.59 -6.28 -6.52
C GLY A 77 -1.18 -7.67 -6.25
N SER A 78 -1.21 -8.12 -5.00
CA SER A 78 -1.81 -9.41 -4.62
C SER A 78 -3.26 -9.27 -4.23
N ASN A 79 -4.03 -10.34 -4.43
CA ASN A 79 -5.42 -10.40 -3.98
C ASN A 79 -5.50 -10.50 -2.45
N VAL A 80 -6.04 -9.47 -1.81
CA VAL A 80 -6.13 -9.34 -0.35
C VAL A 80 -7.58 -9.23 0.08
N SER A 81 -7.95 -9.95 1.15
CA SER A 81 -9.22 -9.76 1.87
C SER A 81 -8.98 -9.17 3.26
N VAL A 82 -9.97 -8.47 3.79
CA VAL A 82 -9.94 -7.97 5.18
C VAL A 82 -9.74 -9.12 6.17
N SER A 83 -10.32 -10.28 5.88
CA SER A 83 -10.15 -11.49 6.70
C SER A 83 -8.72 -12.01 6.65
N SER A 84 -8.04 -11.97 5.51
CA SER A 84 -6.62 -12.38 5.41
C SER A 84 -5.72 -11.46 6.22
N ILE A 85 -5.95 -10.15 6.20
CA ILE A 85 -5.24 -9.19 7.04
C ILE A 85 -5.42 -9.58 8.52
N GLY A 86 -6.66 -9.75 8.97
CA GLY A 86 -6.96 -10.12 10.36
C GLY A 86 -6.28 -11.42 10.80
N ASN A 87 -6.33 -12.46 9.96
CA ASN A 87 -5.71 -13.75 10.25
C ASN A 87 -4.18 -13.67 10.36
N THR A 88 -3.52 -12.92 9.47
CA THR A 88 -2.07 -12.73 9.52
C THR A 88 -1.66 -11.99 10.79
N LEU A 89 -2.38 -10.94 11.17
CA LEU A 89 -2.14 -10.20 12.40
C LEU A 89 -2.23 -11.07 13.65
N VAL A 90 -3.04 -12.12 13.62
CA VAL A 90 -3.15 -13.12 14.70
C VAL A 90 -2.00 -14.10 14.68
N ASN A 91 -1.66 -14.65 13.51
CA ASN A 91 -0.69 -15.74 13.37
C ASN A 91 0.75 -15.28 13.64
N GLU A 92 1.08 -14.04 13.32
CA GLU A 92 2.42 -13.47 13.58
C GLU A 92 2.68 -13.16 15.05
N GLY A 93 1.87 -13.70 15.96
CA GLY A 93 2.07 -13.54 17.41
C GLY A 93 1.85 -12.11 17.90
N LEU A 94 1.31 -11.27 17.03
CA LEU A 94 1.06 -9.87 17.29
C LEU A 94 -0.06 -9.66 18.31
N GLN A 95 -0.71 -10.77 18.71
CA GLN A 95 -1.61 -10.82 19.86
C GLN A 95 -1.45 -12.17 20.59
N LYS A 96 -1.02 -12.11 21.84
CA LYS A 96 -0.90 -13.30 22.69
C LYS A 96 -2.21 -14.06 22.73
N LYS A 97 -2.17 -15.36 22.42
CA LYS A 97 -3.29 -16.34 22.43
C LYS A 97 -4.07 -16.47 23.75
N LYS A 98 -4.07 -15.49 24.64
CA LYS A 98 -4.84 -15.52 25.88
C LYS A 98 -6.15 -14.78 25.72
N LYS A 99 -7.22 -15.54 25.43
CA LYS A 99 -8.64 -15.15 25.31
C LYS A 99 -8.94 -14.25 24.10
N ARG A 100 -10.06 -14.50 23.39
CA ARG A 100 -10.61 -13.79 22.20
C ARG A 100 -10.69 -12.24 22.27
N LYS A 101 -10.01 -11.61 23.19
CA LYS A 101 -10.00 -10.17 23.49
C LYS A 101 -8.89 -9.39 22.77
N GLY A 102 -8.38 -9.84 21.66
CA GLY A 102 -7.24 -9.16 21.04
C GLY A 102 -7.20 -9.18 19.52
N VAL A 103 -8.12 -9.89 18.84
CA VAL A 103 -8.19 -9.90 17.38
C VAL A 103 -9.03 -8.71 16.93
N PRO A 104 -8.50 -7.79 16.10
CA PRO A 104 -9.34 -6.72 15.56
C PRO A 104 -10.47 -7.33 14.73
N SER A 105 -11.68 -6.83 14.90
CA SER A 105 -12.82 -7.27 14.10
C SER A 105 -12.59 -6.93 12.63
N ALA A 106 -13.23 -7.66 11.71
CA ALA A 106 -13.18 -7.34 10.29
C ALA A 106 -13.61 -5.87 10.03
N HIS A 107 -14.59 -5.37 10.78
CA HIS A 107 -15.02 -3.98 10.72
C HIS A 107 -13.90 -3.02 11.15
N THR A 108 -13.16 -3.33 12.20
CA THR A 108 -12.00 -2.53 12.64
C THR A 108 -10.92 -2.51 11.56
N VAL A 109 -10.53 -3.68 11.03
CA VAL A 109 -9.53 -3.75 9.96
C VAL A 109 -9.97 -2.94 8.73
N GLN A 110 -11.24 -3.06 8.33
CA GLN A 110 -11.79 -2.30 7.21
C GLN A 110 -11.71 -0.78 7.45
N ALA A 111 -11.99 -0.31 8.67
CA ALA A 111 -11.88 1.10 9.00
C ALA A 111 -10.45 1.64 8.84
N TYR A 112 -9.43 0.85 9.26
CA TYR A 112 -8.03 1.21 9.06
C TYR A 112 -7.64 1.23 7.58
N VAL A 113 -8.08 0.23 6.80
CA VAL A 113 -7.86 0.20 5.36
C VAL A 113 -8.51 1.41 4.69
N ASN A 114 -9.76 1.73 5.01
CA ASN A 114 -10.45 2.89 4.46
C ASN A 114 -9.70 4.20 4.76
N ALA A 115 -9.17 4.37 5.96
CA ALA A 115 -8.40 5.57 6.30
C ALA A 115 -7.10 5.69 5.50
N LEU A 116 -6.46 4.56 5.20
CA LEU A 116 -5.28 4.50 4.33
C LEU A 116 -5.61 4.86 2.87
N LEU A 117 -6.77 4.42 2.37
CA LEU A 117 -7.27 4.79 1.04
C LEU A 117 -7.65 6.27 0.98
N GLU A 118 -8.35 6.79 1.99
CA GLU A 118 -8.73 8.21 2.09
C GLU A 118 -7.51 9.15 2.25
N SER A 119 -6.39 8.64 2.73
CA SER A 119 -5.14 9.40 2.80
C SER A 119 -4.31 9.36 1.52
N TYR A 120 -4.79 8.65 0.50
CA TYR A 120 -4.07 8.39 -0.75
C TYR A 120 -2.71 7.71 -0.55
N PHE A 121 -2.53 7.02 0.57
CA PHE A 121 -1.32 6.25 0.82
C PHE A 121 -1.36 4.90 0.11
N TYR A 122 -2.56 4.31 0.06
CA TYR A 122 -2.87 3.15 -0.77
C TYR A 122 -4.01 3.48 -1.72
N TYR A 123 -4.03 2.75 -2.82
CA TYR A 123 -5.09 2.77 -3.81
C TYR A 123 -5.62 1.35 -3.96
N ASP A 124 -6.92 1.19 -3.97
CA ASP A 124 -7.56 -0.07 -4.31
C ASP A 124 -7.95 -0.09 -5.79
N ILE A 125 -7.83 -1.25 -6.40
CA ILE A 125 -8.28 -1.46 -7.77
C ILE A 125 -9.48 -2.39 -7.79
N LYS A 126 -10.48 -2.02 -8.58
CA LYS A 126 -11.68 -2.81 -8.77
C LYS A 126 -11.40 -4.01 -9.67
N ARG A 127 -11.96 -5.15 -9.34
CA ARG A 127 -11.92 -6.34 -10.18
C ARG A 127 -13.19 -6.42 -11.02
N PHE A 128 -13.03 -6.62 -12.31
CA PHE A 128 -14.12 -6.71 -13.27
C PHE A 128 -14.19 -8.12 -13.85
N ASP A 129 -15.32 -8.80 -13.68
CA ASP A 129 -15.58 -10.05 -14.36
C ASP A 129 -15.96 -9.78 -15.82
N ILE A 130 -15.07 -10.11 -16.74
CA ILE A 130 -15.25 -9.85 -18.18
C ILE A 130 -16.41 -10.67 -18.74
N LYS A 131 -16.63 -11.91 -18.26
CA LYS A 131 -17.77 -12.74 -18.68
C LYS A 131 -19.08 -12.31 -18.04
N GLY A 132 -19.08 -12.09 -16.73
CA GLY A 132 -20.24 -11.63 -15.98
C GLY A 132 -20.61 -10.17 -16.23
N LYS A 133 -19.69 -9.38 -16.82
CA LYS A 133 -19.84 -7.94 -17.06
C LYS A 133 -20.20 -7.16 -15.78
N GLU A 134 -19.60 -7.54 -14.66
CA GLU A 134 -19.85 -6.90 -13.37
C GLU A 134 -18.58 -6.73 -12.54
N TYR A 135 -18.59 -5.74 -11.64
CA TYR A 135 -17.52 -5.54 -10.67
C TYR A 135 -17.65 -6.52 -9.50
N LEU A 136 -16.56 -7.23 -9.21
CA LEU A 136 -16.49 -8.16 -8.09
C LEU A 136 -16.29 -7.40 -6.78
N ARG A 137 -17.06 -7.79 -5.76
CA ARG A 137 -17.02 -7.17 -4.42
C ARG A 137 -16.05 -7.86 -3.46
N THR A 138 -15.55 -9.02 -3.82
CA THR A 138 -14.68 -9.85 -2.98
C THR A 138 -13.25 -9.75 -3.45
N LEU A 139 -12.32 -9.59 -2.52
CA LEU A 139 -10.90 -9.41 -2.74
C LEU A 139 -10.57 -8.11 -3.48
N GLY A 140 -9.67 -7.32 -2.94
CA GLY A 140 -9.08 -6.15 -3.58
C GLY A 140 -7.61 -6.37 -3.85
N LYS A 141 -7.06 -5.73 -4.87
CA LYS A 141 -5.64 -5.48 -4.97
C LYS A 141 -5.36 -4.05 -4.48
N TYR A 142 -4.26 -3.89 -3.79
CA TYR A 142 -3.84 -2.60 -3.26
C TYR A 142 -2.48 -2.23 -3.84
N TYR A 143 -2.33 -0.96 -4.18
CA TYR A 143 -1.08 -0.38 -4.66
C TYR A 143 -0.66 0.75 -3.74
N ILE A 144 0.63 0.85 -3.47
CA ILE A 144 1.17 1.92 -2.63
C ILE A 144 1.52 3.13 -3.49
N VAL A 145 1.22 4.33 -3.01
CA VAL A 145 1.40 5.59 -3.75
C VAL A 145 2.81 5.80 -4.30
N ASP A 146 3.82 5.29 -3.61
CA ASP A 146 5.23 5.45 -3.99
C ASP A 146 6.05 4.22 -3.61
N ILE A 147 6.84 3.74 -4.57
CA ILE A 147 7.66 2.53 -4.38
C ILE A 147 8.83 2.76 -3.42
N GLY A 148 9.32 3.98 -3.29
CA GLY A 148 10.34 4.33 -2.32
C GLY A 148 9.83 4.23 -0.89
N LEU A 149 8.57 4.62 -0.63
CA LEU A 149 7.92 4.41 0.67
C LEU A 149 7.77 2.92 0.98
N ARG A 150 7.45 2.08 -0.02
CA ARG A 150 7.44 0.62 0.16
C ARG A 150 8.82 0.11 0.57
N ASN A 151 9.85 0.53 -0.14
CA ASN A 151 11.23 0.10 0.14
C ASN A 151 11.73 0.61 1.49
N TYR A 152 11.31 1.80 1.92
CA TYR A 152 11.55 2.30 3.26
C TYR A 152 10.92 1.39 4.33
N LEU A 153 9.67 0.96 4.12
CA LEU A 153 8.92 0.15 5.09
C LEU A 153 9.44 -1.29 5.22
N LEU A 154 9.85 -1.91 4.11
CA LEU A 154 10.16 -3.35 4.02
C LEU A 154 11.64 -3.66 3.78
N GLY A 155 12.44 -2.64 3.48
CA GLY A 155 13.75 -2.77 2.86
C GLY A 155 13.65 -3.08 1.36
N PHE A 156 14.70 -2.76 0.64
CA PHE A 156 14.78 -3.05 -0.80
C PHE A 156 14.96 -4.55 -1.04
N ARG A 157 14.06 -5.16 -1.84
CA ARG A 157 14.03 -6.60 -2.12
C ARG A 157 13.97 -6.85 -3.62
N ASN A 158 15.02 -7.38 -4.21
CA ASN A 158 15.07 -7.67 -5.65
C ASN A 158 14.04 -8.70 -6.12
N ARG A 159 13.63 -9.63 -5.26
CA ARG A 159 12.68 -10.71 -5.59
C ARG A 159 11.24 -10.23 -5.82
N ASP A 160 10.92 -9.02 -5.36
CA ASP A 160 9.56 -8.45 -5.46
C ASP A 160 9.41 -7.54 -6.69
N SER A 161 10.34 -7.60 -7.64
CA SER A 161 10.39 -6.69 -8.80
C SER A 161 9.11 -6.72 -9.65
N GLY A 162 8.47 -7.88 -9.82
CA GLY A 162 7.23 -8.02 -10.60
C GLY A 162 6.11 -7.14 -10.05
N HIS A 163 5.78 -7.29 -8.76
CA HIS A 163 4.75 -6.49 -8.11
C HIS A 163 5.12 -5.00 -8.01
N ALA A 164 6.42 -4.70 -7.86
CA ALA A 164 6.87 -3.32 -7.87
C ALA A 164 6.68 -2.65 -9.24
N ILE A 165 7.00 -3.35 -10.32
CA ILE A 165 6.74 -2.88 -11.69
C ILE A 165 5.24 -2.75 -11.95
N GLU A 166 4.44 -3.73 -11.56
CA GLU A 166 2.97 -3.67 -11.66
C GLU A 166 2.42 -2.41 -10.94
N ASN A 167 2.92 -2.11 -9.74
CA ASN A 167 2.57 -0.90 -9.00
C ASN A 167 2.91 0.38 -9.79
N VAL A 168 4.09 0.44 -10.40
CA VAL A 168 4.52 1.59 -11.22
C VAL A 168 3.64 1.73 -12.47
N VAL A 169 3.35 0.63 -13.16
CA VAL A 169 2.48 0.62 -14.34
C VAL A 169 1.07 1.10 -13.98
N TYR A 170 0.51 0.64 -12.86
CA TYR A 170 -0.78 1.10 -12.36
C TYR A 170 -0.84 2.63 -12.24
N PHE A 171 0.14 3.24 -11.56
CA PHE A 171 0.16 4.69 -11.41
C PHE A 171 0.42 5.44 -12.72
N GLU A 172 1.20 4.87 -13.64
CA GLU A 172 1.39 5.46 -14.95
C GLU A 172 0.10 5.44 -15.78
N LEU A 173 -0.69 4.38 -15.70
CA LEU A 173 -2.01 4.32 -16.33
C LEU A 173 -2.96 5.38 -15.77
N LEU A 174 -3.02 5.51 -14.44
CA LEU A 174 -3.82 6.57 -13.78
C LEU A 174 -3.35 7.97 -14.20
N ARG A 175 -2.03 8.21 -14.25
CA ARG A 175 -1.44 9.49 -14.67
C ARG A 175 -1.84 9.86 -16.10
N ARG A 176 -2.03 8.87 -16.96
CA ARG A 176 -2.51 9.05 -18.34
C ARG A 176 -4.03 9.21 -18.44
N GLY A 177 -4.75 9.12 -17.34
CA GLY A 177 -6.20 9.31 -17.29
C GLY A 177 -7.00 8.06 -17.66
N TYR A 178 -6.41 6.87 -17.59
CA TYR A 178 -7.14 5.62 -17.79
C TYR A 178 -7.93 5.24 -16.54
N ASP A 179 -9.14 4.73 -16.76
CA ASP A 179 -9.86 3.96 -15.75
C ASP A 179 -9.30 2.54 -15.73
N VAL A 180 -8.73 2.14 -14.59
CA VAL A 180 -8.01 0.87 -14.47
C VAL A 180 -8.82 -0.11 -13.65
N ALA A 181 -8.98 -1.32 -14.17
CA ALA A 181 -9.63 -2.43 -13.48
C ALA A 181 -8.89 -3.73 -13.78
N ILE A 182 -8.85 -4.64 -12.83
CA ILE A 182 -8.29 -5.99 -13.02
C ILE A 182 -9.32 -6.83 -13.74
N GLY A 183 -8.97 -7.39 -14.88
CA GLY A 183 -9.82 -8.30 -15.64
C GLY A 183 -9.80 -9.71 -15.05
N LYS A 184 -10.97 -10.33 -14.87
CA LYS A 184 -11.11 -11.75 -14.55
C LYS A 184 -11.80 -12.48 -15.70
N VAL A 185 -11.18 -13.54 -16.18
CA VAL A 185 -11.76 -14.46 -17.18
C VAL A 185 -11.61 -15.88 -16.64
N ASP A 186 -12.70 -16.51 -16.23
CA ASP A 186 -12.69 -17.82 -15.56
C ASP A 186 -11.75 -17.85 -14.34
N ASN A 187 -10.65 -18.63 -14.46
CA ASN A 187 -9.61 -18.74 -13.44
C ASN A 187 -8.36 -17.91 -13.75
N ALA A 188 -8.35 -17.19 -14.88
CA ALA A 188 -7.25 -16.32 -15.27
C ALA A 188 -7.53 -14.86 -14.85
N GLU A 189 -6.46 -14.16 -14.55
CA GLU A 189 -6.50 -12.75 -14.20
C GLU A 189 -5.63 -11.96 -15.20
N VAL A 190 -6.13 -10.82 -15.64
CA VAL A 190 -5.39 -9.85 -16.44
C VAL A 190 -5.16 -8.64 -15.53
N ASP A 191 -3.91 -8.26 -15.34
CA ASP A 191 -3.54 -7.24 -14.36
C ASP A 191 -4.11 -5.86 -14.69
N PHE A 192 -4.29 -5.55 -16.00
CA PHE A 192 -4.87 -4.28 -16.47
C PHE A 192 -5.55 -4.46 -17.83
#